data_535a28fd05ba3ec1e2fa1ff584fec22c
#
_entry.id   535a28fd05ba3ec1e2fa1ff584fec22c
#
_cell.length_a   1.000
_cell.length_b   1.000
_cell.length_c   1.000
_cell.angle_alpha   90.00
_cell.angle_beta   90.00
_cell.angle_gamma   90.00
#
_symmetry.space_group_name_H-M   'P 1'
#
loop_
_entity.id
_entity.type
_entity.pdbx_description
1 polymer ?
#
loop_
_entity_poly.entity_id
_entity_poly.type
_entity_poly.pdbx_seq_one_letter_code
_entity_poly.pdbx_strand_id
1 'polypeptide(L)'
;MKMKRVKPLLVPMIYGVCVIAFLFCMYFAGRLSNDLLFKDKKNTNYVDGEIVSEYDKDIPVVSTSSKIVRPYLDSKVSIYKTFYDYQDEADNQEKSIILYEDTYMQNSGVDYTSDSSFDVISILDGTVINVYENKILGTSIEVRHSNELISVYQSLSEVTVKEGYNAFRDRNAVWYNPFSY
;
A
#
# COMPACT_ATOMS: atom_id res chain seq x y z
N MET A 1 29.01 -25.00 56.57
CA MET A 1 28.53 -25.51 55.24
C MET A 1 29.76 -25.79 54.40
N LYS A 2 30.15 -27.07 54.15
CA LYS A 2 31.35 -27.40 53.36
C LYS A 2 30.99 -27.34 51.88
N MET A 3 31.47 -26.33 51.17
CA MET A 3 31.36 -26.30 49.69
C MET A 3 32.18 -27.45 49.10
N LYS A 4 31.50 -28.39 48.43
CA LYS A 4 32.17 -29.45 47.67
C LYS A 4 32.92 -28.82 46.49
N ARG A 5 34.24 -28.94 46.45
CA ARG A 5 35.06 -28.50 45.36
C ARG A 5 34.67 -29.29 44.07
N VAL A 6 34.16 -28.60 43.11
CA VAL A 6 33.79 -29.17 41.79
C VAL A 6 35.09 -29.62 41.13
N LYS A 7 35.14 -30.84 40.57
CA LYS A 7 36.30 -31.35 39.89
C LYS A 7 36.65 -30.46 38.70
N PRO A 8 37.91 -30.07 38.45
CA PRO A 8 38.33 -29.13 37.42
C PRO A 8 37.92 -29.55 35.98
N LEU A 9 37.67 -30.83 35.76
CA LEU A 9 37.19 -31.36 34.48
C LEU A 9 35.69 -31.11 34.24
N LEU A 10 34.92 -30.85 35.26
CA LEU A 10 33.46 -30.71 35.18
C LEU A 10 33.05 -29.30 34.66
N VAL A 11 33.90 -28.31 34.90
CA VAL A 11 33.66 -26.93 34.45
C VAL A 11 33.66 -26.80 32.92
N PRO A 12 34.65 -27.30 32.17
CA PRO A 12 34.62 -27.22 30.70
C PRO A 12 33.52 -28.08 30.09
N MET A 13 33.14 -29.22 30.70
CA MET A 13 31.99 -29.99 30.23
C MET A 13 30.67 -29.24 30.33
N ILE A 14 30.43 -28.56 31.48
CA ILE A 14 29.21 -27.73 31.66
C ILE A 14 29.18 -26.60 30.60
N TYR A 15 30.34 -25.96 30.36
CA TYR A 15 30.42 -24.91 29.36
C TYR A 15 30.11 -25.40 27.96
N GLY A 16 30.61 -26.56 27.57
CA GLY A 16 30.30 -27.21 26.29
C GLY A 16 28.80 -27.52 26.13
N VAL A 17 28.16 -28.03 27.17
CA VAL A 17 26.72 -28.31 27.17
C VAL A 17 25.91 -27.01 27.04
N CYS A 18 26.30 -25.94 27.71
CA CYS A 18 25.64 -24.64 27.64
C CYS A 18 25.74 -24.02 26.23
N VAL A 19 26.91 -24.14 25.56
CA VAL A 19 27.09 -23.65 24.20
C VAL A 19 26.22 -24.43 23.22
N ILE A 20 26.17 -25.77 23.33
CA ILE A 20 25.32 -26.61 22.49
C ILE A 20 23.83 -26.26 22.71
N ALA A 21 23.39 -26.10 23.95
CA ALA A 21 22.02 -25.71 24.28
C ALA A 21 21.66 -24.35 23.73
N PHE A 22 22.59 -23.38 23.77
CA PHE A 22 22.39 -22.05 23.21
C PHE A 22 22.24 -22.09 21.69
N LEU A 23 23.07 -22.84 20.98
CA LEU A 23 22.96 -23.03 19.53
C LEU A 23 21.64 -23.71 19.14
N PHE A 24 21.20 -24.67 19.95
CA PHE A 24 19.92 -25.36 19.73
C PHE A 24 18.74 -24.42 19.96
N CYS A 25 18.77 -23.57 20.99
CA CYS A 25 17.76 -22.52 21.21
C CYS A 25 17.72 -21.51 20.04
N MET A 26 18.87 -21.09 19.53
CA MET A 26 18.96 -20.17 18.41
C MET A 26 18.39 -20.77 17.11
N TYR A 27 18.68 -22.05 16.86
CA TYR A 27 18.12 -22.79 15.72
C TYR A 27 16.60 -22.93 15.84
N PHE A 28 16.09 -23.28 17.03
CA PHE A 28 14.65 -23.43 17.27
C PHE A 28 13.91 -22.10 17.22
N ALA A 29 14.49 -21.02 17.76
CA ALA A 29 13.93 -19.68 17.71
C ALA A 29 13.83 -19.17 16.26
N GLY A 30 14.84 -19.44 15.43
CA GLY A 30 14.80 -19.12 13.99
C GLY A 30 13.69 -19.87 13.24
N ARG A 31 13.47 -21.15 13.59
CA ARG A 31 12.41 -21.95 12.96
C ARG A 31 11.02 -21.52 13.39
N LEU A 32 10.86 -21.21 14.67
CA LEU A 32 9.58 -20.72 15.24
C LEU A 32 9.23 -19.34 14.69
N SER A 33 10.23 -18.45 14.53
CA SER A 33 10.07 -17.13 13.95
C SER A 33 9.63 -17.22 12.47
N ASN A 34 10.22 -18.14 11.70
CA ASN A 34 9.80 -18.40 10.32
C ASN A 34 8.35 -18.92 10.23
N ASP A 35 7.96 -19.86 11.10
CA ASP A 35 6.59 -20.39 11.10
C ASP A 35 5.54 -19.34 11.55
N LEU A 36 5.90 -18.44 12.49
CA LEU A 36 4.98 -17.39 12.95
C LEU A 36 4.90 -16.20 12.00
N LEU A 37 6.02 -15.80 11.37
CA LEU A 37 6.07 -14.64 10.47
C LEU A 37 5.61 -14.95 9.05
N PHE A 38 5.70 -16.23 8.62
CA PHE A 38 5.35 -16.61 7.24
C PHE A 38 4.15 -17.55 7.12
N LYS A 39 3.43 -17.82 8.23
CA LYS A 39 2.23 -18.66 8.20
C LYS A 39 1.09 -18.00 7.41
N ASP A 40 1.05 -16.67 7.36
CA ASP A 40 0.07 -15.93 6.56
C ASP A 40 0.44 -15.80 5.07
N LYS A 41 1.68 -16.15 4.68
CA LYS A 41 2.10 -16.12 3.27
C LYS A 41 1.79 -17.37 2.47
N LYS A 42 1.20 -18.40 3.06
CA LYS A 42 0.87 -19.66 2.36
C LYS A 42 -0.44 -19.64 1.58
N ASN A 43 -1.13 -18.51 1.50
CA ASN A 43 -2.35 -18.36 0.69
C ASN A 43 -2.19 -17.47 -0.55
N THR A 44 -0.99 -17.10 -0.92
CA THR A 44 -0.75 -16.61 -2.28
C THR A 44 -0.26 -17.78 -3.13
N ASN A 45 -1.20 -18.56 -3.63
CA ASN A 45 -0.97 -19.47 -4.74
C ASN A 45 -0.65 -18.62 -5.97
N TYR A 46 0.63 -18.33 -6.21
CA TYR A 46 1.10 -18.05 -7.54
C TYR A 46 0.96 -19.34 -8.32
N VAL A 47 -0.14 -19.51 -9.00
CA VAL A 47 -0.37 -20.59 -9.94
C VAL A 47 0.46 -20.24 -11.16
N ASP A 48 1.57 -20.93 -11.32
CA ASP A 48 2.29 -21.04 -12.58
C ASP A 48 1.32 -21.68 -13.60
N GLY A 49 0.75 -20.84 -14.46
CA GLY A 49 0.25 -21.15 -15.80
C GLY A 49 -0.75 -22.27 -16.05
N GLU A 50 -1.33 -22.93 -15.07
CA GLU A 50 -2.35 -23.94 -15.32
C GLU A 50 -3.62 -23.67 -14.51
N ILE A 51 -4.64 -23.16 -15.22
CA ILE A 51 -5.99 -22.95 -14.71
C ILE A 51 -6.62 -24.31 -14.51
N VAL A 52 -6.56 -24.86 -13.30
CA VAL A 52 -7.42 -25.98 -12.92
C VAL A 52 -8.75 -25.38 -12.45
N SER A 53 -9.70 -25.42 -13.35
CA SER A 53 -11.10 -25.07 -13.10
C SER A 53 -11.75 -26.17 -12.24
N GLU A 54 -11.75 -25.98 -10.91
CA GLU A 54 -12.61 -26.75 -10.02
C GLU A 54 -13.32 -25.82 -9.04
N TYR A 55 -14.15 -24.93 -9.59
CA TYR A 55 -15.29 -24.33 -8.91
C TYR A 55 -16.42 -24.16 -9.91
N ASP A 56 -17.02 -25.29 -10.27
CA ASP A 56 -18.31 -25.32 -10.94
C ASP A 56 -19.40 -25.10 -9.86
N LYS A 57 -19.56 -23.85 -9.46
CA LYS A 57 -20.77 -23.29 -8.90
C LYS A 57 -21.00 -21.97 -9.57
N ASP A 58 -21.94 -21.95 -10.51
CA ASP A 58 -22.51 -20.76 -11.13
C ASP A 58 -22.96 -19.75 -10.07
N ILE A 59 -22.03 -18.99 -9.53
CA ILE A 59 -22.34 -17.69 -8.95
C ILE A 59 -22.41 -16.79 -10.18
N PRO A 60 -23.55 -16.20 -10.50
CA PRO A 60 -23.59 -15.20 -11.55
C PRO A 60 -22.67 -14.08 -11.11
N VAL A 61 -21.48 -14.06 -11.67
CA VAL A 61 -20.60 -12.89 -11.62
C VAL A 61 -21.33 -11.82 -12.41
N VAL A 62 -22.18 -11.08 -11.74
CA VAL A 62 -22.59 -9.77 -12.21
C VAL A 62 -21.30 -8.93 -12.17
N SER A 63 -20.49 -9.08 -13.19
CA SER A 63 -19.44 -8.15 -13.50
C SER A 63 -20.10 -6.85 -13.94
N THR A 64 -20.62 -6.11 -13.00
CA THR A 64 -20.77 -4.67 -13.14
C THR A 64 -19.32 -4.20 -13.25
N SER A 65 -18.78 -4.17 -14.47
CA SER A 65 -17.53 -3.54 -14.75
C SER A 65 -17.72 -2.06 -14.49
N SER A 66 -17.50 -1.66 -13.24
CA SER A 66 -17.57 -0.27 -12.81
C SER A 66 -16.46 0.44 -13.56
N LYS A 67 -16.83 1.14 -14.63
CA LYS A 67 -15.85 1.87 -15.45
C LYS A 67 -15.21 2.94 -14.58
N ILE A 68 -13.91 2.88 -14.40
CA ILE A 68 -13.12 3.91 -13.75
C ILE A 68 -13.25 5.21 -14.55
N VAL A 69 -13.60 6.30 -13.87
CA VAL A 69 -13.69 7.63 -14.45
C VAL A 69 -12.49 8.48 -14.07
N ARG A 70 -12.27 9.58 -14.75
CA ARG A 70 -11.25 10.54 -14.34
C ARG A 70 -11.66 11.21 -13.02
N PRO A 71 -10.70 11.59 -12.15
CA PRO A 71 -11.02 12.20 -10.87
C PRO A 71 -11.47 13.67 -10.95
N TYR A 72 -11.87 14.14 -12.11
CA TYR A 72 -12.31 15.51 -12.37
C TYR A 72 -13.31 15.56 -13.54
N LEU A 73 -14.11 16.61 -13.59
CA LEU A 73 -15.07 16.89 -14.66
C LEU A 73 -14.63 18.04 -15.57
N ASP A 74 -13.77 18.95 -15.08
CA ASP A 74 -13.33 20.11 -15.81
C ASP A 74 -12.39 19.73 -16.98
N SER A 75 -12.72 20.18 -18.18
CA SER A 75 -11.94 19.95 -19.40
C SER A 75 -10.60 20.68 -19.43
N LYS A 76 -10.38 21.65 -18.55
CA LYS A 76 -9.12 22.41 -18.42
C LYS A 76 -8.06 21.66 -17.60
N VAL A 77 -8.47 20.64 -16.88
CA VAL A 77 -7.54 19.82 -16.11
C VAL A 77 -6.74 18.91 -17.02
N SER A 78 -5.44 18.91 -16.83
CA SER A 78 -4.50 18.06 -17.59
C SER A 78 -3.62 17.25 -16.64
N ILE A 79 -2.98 16.21 -17.18
CA ILE A 79 -1.99 15.43 -16.45
C ILE A 79 -0.70 16.25 -16.40
N TYR A 80 -0.18 16.51 -15.20
CA TYR A 80 1.10 17.16 -14.98
C TYR A 80 2.24 16.14 -14.96
N LYS A 81 2.07 15.05 -14.18
CA LYS A 81 3.02 13.95 -14.12
C LYS A 81 2.28 12.61 -14.14
N THR A 82 2.83 11.67 -14.87
CA THR A 82 2.35 10.29 -14.93
C THR A 82 2.93 9.44 -13.82
N PHE A 83 2.31 8.32 -13.56
CA PHE A 83 2.86 7.25 -12.72
C PHE A 83 4.20 6.78 -13.29
N TYR A 84 5.19 6.51 -12.41
CA TYR A 84 6.47 5.95 -12.81
C TYR A 84 6.34 4.44 -13.08
N ASP A 85 6.54 4.04 -14.32
CA ASP A 85 6.61 2.63 -14.70
C ASP A 85 8.06 2.28 -15.10
N TYR A 86 8.64 1.29 -14.40
CA TYR A 86 10.00 0.84 -14.69
C TYR A 86 10.14 0.09 -16.02
N GLN A 87 9.01 -0.31 -16.63
CA GLN A 87 8.95 -0.98 -17.92
C GLN A 87 8.71 -0.01 -19.11
N ASP A 88 8.42 1.26 -18.81
CA ASP A 88 8.17 2.27 -19.81
C ASP A 88 9.47 2.76 -20.48
N GLU A 89 9.35 3.52 -21.56
CA GLU A 89 10.46 4.15 -22.26
C GLU A 89 11.18 5.16 -21.35
N ALA A 90 12.50 5.32 -21.54
CA ALA A 90 13.34 6.19 -20.69
C ALA A 90 12.82 7.63 -20.59
N ASP A 91 12.31 8.18 -21.70
CA ASP A 91 11.75 9.53 -21.76
C ASP A 91 10.51 9.70 -20.87
N ASN A 92 9.67 8.67 -20.79
CA ASN A 92 8.48 8.66 -19.93
C ASN A 92 8.87 8.48 -18.46
N GLN A 93 9.85 7.63 -18.21
CA GLN A 93 10.39 7.44 -16.84
C GLN A 93 10.99 8.76 -16.31
N GLU A 94 11.75 9.50 -17.10
CA GLU A 94 12.32 10.79 -16.70
C GLU A 94 11.23 11.81 -16.37
N LYS A 95 10.18 11.90 -17.19
CA LYS A 95 9.06 12.83 -16.98
C LYS A 95 8.24 12.50 -15.72
N SER A 96 8.25 11.26 -15.28
CA SER A 96 7.52 10.79 -14.10
C SER A 96 8.34 10.82 -12.80
N ILE A 97 9.56 11.36 -12.83
CA ILE A 97 10.38 11.59 -11.63
C ILE A 97 10.00 12.93 -10.98
N ILE A 98 9.85 12.90 -9.67
CA ILE A 98 9.62 14.06 -8.81
C ILE A 98 10.94 14.48 -8.18
N LEU A 99 11.29 15.76 -8.27
CA LEU A 99 12.37 16.36 -7.49
C LEU A 99 11.75 17.03 -6.26
N TYR A 100 12.07 16.49 -5.08
CA TYR A 100 11.67 17.08 -3.81
C TYR A 100 12.94 17.45 -3.02
N GLU A 101 13.13 18.73 -2.77
CA GLU A 101 14.40 19.27 -2.27
C GLU A 101 15.57 18.80 -3.17
N ASP A 102 16.54 18.07 -2.63
CA ASP A 102 17.68 17.53 -3.38
C ASP A 102 17.54 16.03 -3.70
N THR A 103 16.31 15.48 -3.62
CA THR A 103 16.06 14.04 -3.79
C THR A 103 15.14 13.77 -4.96
N TYR A 104 15.57 12.89 -5.86
CA TYR A 104 14.73 12.36 -6.92
C TYR A 104 13.90 11.18 -6.42
N MET A 105 12.58 11.23 -6.64
CA MET A 105 11.65 10.19 -6.24
C MET A 105 10.80 9.76 -7.44
N GLN A 106 10.42 8.50 -7.45
CA GLN A 106 9.47 7.95 -8.41
C GLN A 106 8.05 8.44 -8.07
N ASN A 107 7.31 8.92 -9.06
CA ASN A 107 5.90 9.26 -8.85
C ASN A 107 5.07 7.99 -8.69
N SER A 108 4.45 7.83 -7.53
CA SER A 108 3.60 6.67 -7.20
C SER A 108 2.13 6.86 -7.56
N GLY A 109 1.78 7.98 -8.21
CA GLY A 109 0.42 8.33 -8.60
C GLY A 109 0.37 9.03 -9.95
N VAL A 110 -0.73 9.72 -10.21
CA VAL A 110 -0.89 10.61 -11.36
C VAL A 110 -1.21 12.00 -10.83
N ASP A 111 -0.39 12.98 -11.21
CA ASP A 111 -0.56 14.37 -10.79
C ASP A 111 -1.36 15.13 -11.86
N TYR A 112 -2.34 15.89 -11.40
CA TYR A 112 -3.21 16.70 -12.24
C TYR A 112 -2.98 18.18 -11.96
N THR A 113 -3.08 19.00 -13.00
CA THR A 113 -2.92 20.45 -12.91
C THR A 113 -3.98 21.18 -13.72
N SER A 114 -4.27 22.42 -13.32
CA SER A 114 -5.13 23.35 -14.04
C SER A 114 -4.69 24.78 -13.70
N ASP A 115 -5.03 25.74 -14.56
CA ASP A 115 -4.80 27.19 -14.32
C ASP A 115 -5.66 27.76 -13.19
N SER A 116 -6.66 27.03 -12.77
CA SER A 116 -7.56 27.38 -11.66
C SER A 116 -7.83 26.14 -10.83
N SER A 117 -8.27 26.37 -9.60
CA SER A 117 -8.74 25.30 -8.74
C SER A 117 -9.90 24.54 -9.38
N PHE A 118 -9.95 23.24 -9.16
CA PHE A 118 -10.96 22.36 -9.73
C PHE A 118 -11.47 21.35 -8.71
N ASP A 119 -12.68 20.86 -8.98
CA ASP A 119 -13.32 19.84 -8.16
C ASP A 119 -12.75 18.47 -8.45
N VAL A 120 -12.40 17.74 -7.39
CA VAL A 120 -11.96 16.34 -7.46
C VAL A 120 -13.13 15.44 -7.09
N ILE A 121 -13.38 14.43 -7.89
CA ILE A 121 -14.45 13.45 -7.70
C ILE A 121 -13.87 12.03 -7.52
N SER A 122 -14.67 11.14 -6.94
CA SER A 122 -14.27 9.74 -6.81
C SER A 122 -14.23 9.04 -8.17
N ILE A 123 -13.16 8.26 -8.42
CA ILE A 123 -13.01 7.49 -9.65
C ILE A 123 -14.00 6.33 -9.78
N LEU A 124 -14.53 5.84 -8.66
CA LEU A 124 -15.50 4.77 -8.52
C LEU A 124 -16.40 5.05 -7.32
N ASP A 125 -17.55 4.38 -7.28
CA ASP A 125 -18.40 4.37 -6.08
C ASP A 125 -17.67 3.68 -4.92
N GLY A 126 -17.74 4.25 -3.73
CA GLY A 126 -17.03 3.72 -2.57
C GLY A 126 -17.38 4.43 -1.27
N THR A 127 -16.68 4.10 -0.22
CA THR A 127 -16.84 4.71 1.10
C THR A 127 -15.52 5.34 1.54
N VAL A 128 -15.56 6.57 2.01
CA VAL A 128 -14.41 7.26 2.61
C VAL A 128 -14.02 6.52 3.88
N ILE A 129 -12.79 5.99 3.91
CA ILE A 129 -12.28 5.24 5.05
C ILE A 129 -11.31 6.04 5.91
N ASN A 130 -10.72 7.09 5.34
CA ASN A 130 -9.76 7.91 6.06
C ASN A 130 -9.74 9.34 5.48
N VAL A 131 -9.59 10.33 6.36
CA VAL A 131 -9.34 11.74 6.01
C VAL A 131 -8.27 12.25 6.96
N TYR A 132 -7.11 12.60 6.41
CA TYR A 132 -5.97 13.01 7.23
C TYR A 132 -5.17 14.14 6.57
N GLU A 133 -4.42 14.86 7.39
CA GLU A 133 -3.53 15.93 6.94
C GLU A 133 -2.07 15.47 7.03
N ASN A 134 -1.34 15.65 5.95
CA ASN A 134 0.08 15.38 5.85
C ASN A 134 0.81 16.70 5.55
N LYS A 135 1.92 16.95 6.23
CA LYS A 135 2.70 18.20 6.07
C LYS A 135 3.31 18.36 4.67
N ILE A 136 3.56 17.26 3.98
CA ILE A 136 4.18 17.25 2.64
C ILE A 136 3.11 17.14 1.56
N LEU A 137 2.13 16.25 1.77
CA LEU A 137 1.13 15.89 0.76
C LEU A 137 -0.21 16.63 0.94
N GLY A 138 -0.30 17.53 1.93
CA GLY A 138 -1.54 18.25 2.24
C GLY A 138 -2.65 17.34 2.76
N THR A 139 -3.90 17.82 2.67
CA THR A 139 -5.06 17.02 3.07
C THR A 139 -5.25 15.88 2.09
N SER A 140 -5.47 14.69 2.62
CA SER A 140 -5.59 13.45 1.86
C SER A 140 -6.85 12.68 2.25
N ILE A 141 -7.44 11.99 1.27
CA ILE A 141 -8.63 11.15 1.44
C ILE A 141 -8.36 9.78 0.86
N GLU A 142 -8.80 8.75 1.57
CA GLU A 142 -8.80 7.37 1.10
C GLU A 142 -10.23 6.87 0.92
N VAL A 143 -10.53 6.33 -0.24
CA VAL A 143 -11.85 5.77 -0.58
C VAL A 143 -11.71 4.29 -0.90
N ARG A 144 -12.46 3.45 -0.19
CA ARG A 144 -12.55 2.01 -0.44
C ARG A 144 -13.71 1.72 -1.38
N HIS A 145 -13.42 0.99 -2.43
CA HIS A 145 -14.38 0.54 -3.44
C HIS A 145 -14.81 -0.92 -3.22
N SER A 146 -15.86 -1.34 -3.90
CA SER A 146 -16.49 -2.67 -3.73
C SER A 146 -15.58 -3.86 -4.09
N ASN A 147 -14.52 -3.62 -4.87
CA ASN A 147 -13.55 -4.64 -5.30
C ASN A 147 -12.25 -4.62 -4.48
N GLU A 148 -12.30 -4.13 -3.23
CA GLU A 148 -11.15 -3.95 -2.33
C GLU A 148 -10.10 -2.95 -2.83
N LEU A 149 -10.32 -2.31 -3.97
CA LEU A 149 -9.49 -1.22 -4.45
C LEU A 149 -9.61 -0.02 -3.50
N ILE A 150 -8.50 0.61 -3.18
CA ILE A 150 -8.45 1.87 -2.44
C ILE A 150 -7.89 2.93 -3.37
N SER A 151 -8.62 4.03 -3.56
CA SER A 151 -8.10 5.23 -4.22
C SER A 151 -7.70 6.25 -3.17
N VAL A 152 -6.58 6.93 -3.42
CA VAL A 152 -6.03 7.96 -2.55
C VAL A 152 -5.97 9.27 -3.32
N TYR A 153 -6.54 10.33 -2.73
CA TYR A 153 -6.56 11.69 -3.27
C TYR A 153 -5.76 12.57 -2.32
N GLN A 154 -4.78 13.26 -2.84
CA GLN A 154 -3.82 14.05 -2.06
C GLN A 154 -3.78 15.49 -2.52
N SER A 155 -3.15 16.36 -1.74
CA SER A 155 -3.00 17.79 -2.03
C SER A 155 -4.34 18.51 -2.19
N LEU A 156 -5.31 18.13 -1.36
CA LEU A 156 -6.63 18.75 -1.33
C LEU A 156 -6.60 19.98 -0.39
N SER A 157 -7.22 21.10 -0.82
CA SER A 157 -7.27 22.31 -0.01
C SER A 157 -8.45 22.33 0.94
N GLU A 158 -9.59 21.86 0.47
CA GLU A 158 -10.82 21.81 1.23
C GLU A 158 -11.47 20.45 1.07
N VAL A 159 -11.86 19.86 2.18
CA VAL A 159 -12.51 18.56 2.26
C VAL A 159 -13.84 18.72 2.96
N THR A 160 -14.92 18.46 2.23
CA THR A 160 -16.30 18.58 2.75
C THR A 160 -16.84 17.27 3.31
N VAL A 161 -16.12 16.15 3.08
CA VAL A 161 -16.54 14.81 3.49
C VAL A 161 -15.81 14.35 4.76
N LYS A 162 -16.39 13.36 5.42
CA LYS A 162 -15.83 12.70 6.62
C LYS A 162 -15.77 11.20 6.41
N GLU A 163 -15.03 10.52 7.26
CA GLU A 163 -15.04 9.05 7.32
C GLU A 163 -16.46 8.49 7.39
N GLY A 164 -16.70 7.40 6.67
CA GLY A 164 -18.01 6.78 6.54
C GLY A 164 -18.91 7.40 5.47
N TYR A 165 -18.50 8.49 4.81
CA TYR A 165 -19.25 9.08 3.72
C TYR A 165 -19.23 8.19 2.48
N ASN A 166 -20.40 8.00 1.84
CA ASN A 166 -20.48 7.28 0.57
C ASN A 166 -20.15 8.22 -0.58
N ALA A 167 -19.01 8.01 -1.20
CA ALA A 167 -18.55 8.72 -2.38
C ALA A 167 -19.12 8.06 -3.64
N PHE A 168 -19.76 8.86 -4.50
CA PHE A 168 -20.30 8.40 -5.78
C PHE A 168 -19.56 9.12 -6.91
N ARG A 169 -19.21 8.38 -7.97
CA ARG A 169 -18.51 8.90 -9.16
C ARG A 169 -19.27 9.98 -9.94
N ASP A 170 -20.60 10.04 -9.78
CA ASP A 170 -21.50 10.95 -10.53
C ASP A 170 -22.02 12.11 -9.70
N ARG A 171 -21.66 12.21 -8.43
CA ARG A 171 -22.18 13.23 -7.53
C ARG A 171 -21.02 13.94 -6.85
N ASN A 172 -21.10 15.25 -6.88
CA ASN A 172 -20.20 16.24 -6.31
C ASN A 172 -19.80 15.96 -4.85
N ALA A 173 -18.94 14.95 -4.64
CA ALA A 173 -18.08 14.96 -3.48
C ALA A 173 -16.94 15.91 -3.84
N VAL A 174 -17.20 17.20 -3.66
CA VAL A 174 -16.31 18.26 -4.08
C VAL A 174 -15.15 18.30 -3.12
N TRP A 175 -14.00 17.90 -3.63
CA TRP A 175 -12.71 18.14 -3.00
C TRP A 175 -11.98 19.14 -3.89
N TYR A 176 -11.55 20.21 -3.27
CA TYR A 176 -11.00 21.34 -4.00
C TYR A 176 -9.49 21.27 -4.05
N ASN A 177 -8.87 21.34 -5.23
CA ASN A 177 -7.41 21.43 -5.37
C ASN A 177 -7.00 22.90 -5.60
N PRO A 178 -6.16 23.51 -4.73
CA PRO A 178 -5.81 24.92 -4.82
C PRO A 178 -4.58 25.22 -5.65
N PHE A 179 -3.84 24.21 -6.13
CA PHE A 179 -2.57 24.46 -6.81
C PHE A 179 -2.78 24.80 -8.28
N SER A 180 -2.86 26.11 -8.56
CA SER A 180 -2.43 26.68 -9.82
C SER A 180 -0.92 26.94 -9.72
N TYR A 181 -0.11 26.26 -10.50
CA TYR A 181 1.29 26.63 -10.72
C TYR A 181 1.39 27.69 -11.80
#